data_89b8b5b465c8311dd08ea96eff12013f
#
_entry.id   89b8b5b465c8311dd08ea96eff12013f
#
_cell.length_a   1.000
_cell.length_b   1.000
_cell.length_c   1.000
_cell.angle_alpha   90.00
_cell.angle_beta   90.00
_cell.angle_gamma   90.00
#
_symmetry.space_group_name_H-M   'P 1'
#
loop_
_entity.id
_entity.type
_entity.pdbx_description
1 polymer ?
#
loop_
_entity_poly.entity_id
_entity_poly.type
_entity_poly.pdbx_seq_one_letter_code
_entity_poly.pdbx_strand_id
1 'polypeptide(L)'
;MSLAATLLETYRVLKNGQITQAMREQLTDPEVATAIDGLPNRVNDLGFDPWGLCPEDAKVYFSLAKRIAAYFRPQIHGIEKLPAGRVLVVPNHSGQLPFDGLVIAVACLLGARPPRLLRAQAERWVPTLPVVNEAFARCGVVLGDPINCRNLLLEENAILVFPEGARGSRKPWRERYRLRQFGRGFMRLALQTEAPIVPVAVIGAEESIISVHDGKPLADLLGMPYLPIHPLLPLLGPLAYFPLPTKFHVHFGEPMRFTGPFDDEDPVIDAKVEQVQGRVQQMIDEGLKARTSLFF
;
A
#
# COMPACT_ATOMS: atom_id res chain seq x y z
N MET A 1 -14.38 13.85 -11.81
CA MET A 1 -15.01 13.93 -10.47
C MET A 1 -14.01 14.48 -9.47
N SER A 2 -14.40 15.33 -8.51
CA SER A 2 -13.47 15.84 -7.50
C SER A 2 -13.11 14.76 -6.47
N LEU A 3 -11.96 14.88 -5.81
CA LEU A 3 -11.57 13.94 -4.72
C LEU A 3 -12.65 13.87 -3.64
N ALA A 4 -13.24 15.02 -3.26
CA ALA A 4 -14.29 15.05 -2.26
C ALA A 4 -15.52 14.23 -2.67
N ALA A 5 -15.94 14.32 -3.94
CA ALA A 5 -17.03 13.50 -4.47
C ALA A 5 -16.66 12.00 -4.46
N THR A 6 -15.44 11.65 -4.83
CA THR A 6 -14.95 10.26 -4.78
C THR A 6 -14.92 9.71 -3.36
N LEU A 7 -14.43 10.50 -2.39
CA LEU A 7 -14.41 10.09 -0.99
C LEU A 7 -15.83 9.91 -0.42
N LEU A 8 -16.78 10.77 -0.82
CA LEU A 8 -18.18 10.64 -0.42
C LEU A 8 -18.81 9.36 -0.99
N GLU A 9 -18.55 9.02 -2.24
CA GLU A 9 -19.00 7.77 -2.85
C GLU A 9 -18.36 6.56 -2.18
N THR A 10 -17.05 6.61 -1.93
CA THR A 10 -16.36 5.55 -1.17
C THR A 10 -17.01 5.34 0.20
N TYR A 11 -17.30 6.42 0.92
CA TYR A 11 -18.00 6.36 2.21
C TYR A 11 -19.39 5.72 2.08
N ARG A 12 -20.17 6.08 1.03
CA ARG A 12 -21.50 5.48 0.80
C ARG A 12 -21.40 3.99 0.52
N VAL A 13 -20.46 3.56 -0.30
CA VAL A 13 -20.21 2.13 -0.57
C VAL A 13 -19.85 1.40 0.72
N LEU A 14 -18.92 1.95 1.48
CA LEU A 14 -18.48 1.38 2.76
C LEU A 14 -19.62 1.30 3.77
N LYS A 15 -20.41 2.38 3.95
CA LYS A 15 -21.50 2.45 4.93
C LYS A 15 -22.61 1.42 4.67
N ASN A 16 -22.88 1.10 3.42
CA ASN A 16 -23.96 0.16 3.07
C ASN A 16 -23.57 -1.31 3.33
N GLY A 17 -22.26 -1.61 3.53
CA GLY A 17 -21.75 -2.96 3.78
C GLY A 17 -21.92 -3.93 2.61
N GLN A 18 -22.70 -3.57 1.58
CA GLN A 18 -22.92 -4.35 0.37
C GLN A 18 -22.91 -3.45 -0.86
N ILE A 19 -22.22 -3.91 -1.91
CA ILE A 19 -22.20 -3.23 -3.20
C ILE A 19 -23.41 -3.71 -4.01
N THR A 20 -24.36 -2.81 -4.25
CA THR A 20 -25.53 -3.11 -5.06
C THR A 20 -25.19 -3.22 -6.56
N GLN A 21 -26.04 -3.88 -7.34
CA GLN A 21 -25.86 -4.00 -8.81
C GLN A 21 -25.78 -2.61 -9.46
N ALA A 22 -26.61 -1.66 -9.05
CA ALA A 22 -26.58 -0.29 -9.56
C ALA A 22 -25.26 0.43 -9.26
N MET A 23 -24.66 0.22 -8.06
CA MET A 23 -23.34 0.74 -7.74
C MET A 23 -22.24 0.12 -8.60
N ARG A 24 -22.32 -1.18 -8.89
CA ARG A 24 -21.36 -1.86 -9.77
C ARG A 24 -21.40 -1.25 -11.17
N GLU A 25 -22.57 -1.10 -11.77
CA GLU A 25 -22.76 -0.52 -13.09
C GLU A 25 -22.26 0.93 -13.18
N GLN A 26 -22.53 1.73 -12.14
CA GLN A 26 -22.18 3.16 -12.13
C GLN A 26 -20.71 3.42 -11.80
N LEU A 27 -20.11 2.66 -10.90
CA LEU A 27 -18.80 2.96 -10.31
C LEU A 27 -17.65 2.20 -10.95
N THR A 28 -17.90 1.07 -11.61
CA THR A 28 -16.84 0.27 -12.20
C THR A 28 -16.22 0.95 -13.41
N ASP A 29 -14.91 1.09 -13.37
CA ASP A 29 -14.09 1.56 -14.49
C ASP A 29 -13.77 0.39 -15.42
N PRO A 30 -13.98 0.51 -16.74
CA PRO A 30 -13.78 -0.61 -17.69
C PRO A 30 -12.34 -1.13 -17.73
N GLU A 31 -11.33 -0.25 -17.56
CA GLU A 31 -9.92 -0.69 -17.54
C GLU A 31 -9.63 -1.53 -16.29
N VAL A 32 -10.16 -1.11 -15.13
CA VAL A 32 -10.06 -1.88 -13.88
C VAL A 32 -10.78 -3.22 -14.00
N ALA A 33 -11.99 -3.25 -14.57
CA ALA A 33 -12.72 -4.49 -14.79
C ALA A 33 -11.92 -5.46 -15.64
N THR A 34 -11.42 -5.00 -16.78
CA THR A 34 -10.60 -5.81 -17.69
C THR A 34 -9.35 -6.35 -16.99
N ALA A 35 -8.67 -5.52 -16.20
CA ALA A 35 -7.48 -5.94 -15.47
C ALA A 35 -7.78 -7.03 -14.42
N ILE A 36 -8.88 -6.88 -13.66
CA ILE A 36 -9.28 -7.86 -12.64
C ILE A 36 -9.78 -9.16 -13.28
N ASP A 37 -10.55 -9.10 -14.38
CA ASP A 37 -11.02 -10.28 -15.11
C ASP A 37 -9.85 -11.07 -15.73
N GLY A 38 -8.75 -10.40 -16.05
CA GLY A 38 -7.52 -11.02 -16.55
C GLY A 38 -6.63 -11.66 -15.46
N LEU A 39 -6.98 -11.53 -14.17
CA LEU A 39 -6.21 -12.17 -13.10
C LEU A 39 -6.52 -13.67 -13.01
N PRO A 40 -5.55 -14.51 -12.61
CA PRO A 40 -5.76 -15.94 -12.39
C PRO A 40 -6.54 -16.20 -11.10
N ASN A 41 -7.80 -15.77 -11.05
CA ASN A 41 -8.64 -15.90 -9.86
C ASN A 41 -9.32 -17.28 -9.82
N ARG A 42 -9.23 -17.94 -8.66
CA ARG A 42 -10.00 -19.15 -8.35
C ARG A 42 -10.98 -18.80 -7.23
N VAL A 43 -12.22 -18.56 -7.60
CA VAL A 43 -13.27 -18.23 -6.63
C VAL A 43 -14.15 -19.45 -6.34
N ASN A 44 -14.67 -19.53 -5.12
CA ASN A 44 -15.66 -20.51 -4.70
C ASN A 44 -17.08 -20.11 -5.18
N ASP A 45 -18.09 -20.92 -4.86
CA ASP A 45 -19.49 -20.71 -5.25
C ASP A 45 -20.08 -19.39 -4.68
N LEU A 46 -19.46 -18.81 -3.66
CA LEU A 46 -19.84 -17.51 -3.08
C LEU A 46 -19.11 -16.34 -3.73
N GLY A 47 -18.22 -16.58 -4.70
CA GLY A 47 -17.48 -15.55 -5.42
C GLY A 47 -16.22 -15.05 -4.71
N PHE A 48 -15.69 -15.79 -3.72
CA PHE A 48 -14.47 -15.43 -2.98
C PHE A 48 -13.32 -16.39 -3.30
N ASP A 49 -12.13 -15.83 -3.39
CA ASP A 49 -10.92 -16.65 -3.39
C ASP A 49 -10.57 -17.15 -1.97
N PRO A 50 -9.60 -18.06 -1.80
CA PRO A 50 -9.20 -18.59 -0.49
C PRO A 50 -8.73 -17.51 0.50
N TRP A 51 -8.36 -16.32 0.03
CA TRP A 51 -7.83 -15.21 0.81
C TRP A 51 -8.83 -14.06 1.02
N GLY A 52 -10.09 -14.24 0.61
CA GLY A 52 -11.18 -13.28 0.82
C GLY A 52 -11.37 -12.27 -0.30
N LEU A 53 -10.58 -12.31 -1.38
CA LEU A 53 -10.80 -11.46 -2.56
C LEU A 53 -12.14 -11.80 -3.19
N CYS A 54 -12.97 -10.80 -3.42
CA CYS A 54 -14.17 -10.86 -4.24
C CYS A 54 -13.94 -10.03 -5.51
N PRO A 55 -13.66 -10.65 -6.69
CA PRO A 55 -13.35 -9.91 -7.91
C PRO A 55 -14.43 -8.89 -8.29
N GLU A 56 -15.71 -9.22 -8.12
CA GLU A 56 -16.80 -8.31 -8.43
C GLU A 56 -16.84 -7.06 -7.55
N ASP A 57 -16.51 -7.20 -6.26
CA ASP A 57 -16.42 -6.06 -5.36
C ASP A 57 -15.11 -5.30 -5.56
N ALA A 58 -14.02 -6.03 -5.81
CA ALA A 58 -12.72 -5.44 -6.09
C ALA A 58 -12.75 -4.51 -7.31
N LYS A 59 -13.54 -4.81 -8.35
CA LYS A 59 -13.73 -3.92 -9.51
C LYS A 59 -14.21 -2.53 -9.06
N VAL A 60 -15.17 -2.46 -8.16
CA VAL A 60 -15.69 -1.18 -7.64
C VAL A 60 -14.65 -0.47 -6.76
N TYR A 61 -14.08 -1.18 -5.80
CA TYR A 61 -13.10 -0.59 -4.89
C TYR A 61 -11.84 -0.10 -5.60
N PHE A 62 -11.29 -0.88 -6.54
CA PHE A 62 -10.14 -0.44 -7.33
C PHE A 62 -10.48 0.69 -8.31
N SER A 63 -11.73 0.78 -8.80
CA SER A 63 -12.18 1.92 -9.59
C SER A 63 -12.23 3.21 -8.76
N LEU A 64 -12.70 3.14 -7.52
CA LEU A 64 -12.63 4.25 -6.58
C LEU A 64 -11.18 4.57 -6.20
N ALA A 65 -10.35 3.56 -5.96
CA ALA A 65 -8.92 3.73 -5.70
C ALA A 65 -8.19 4.41 -6.87
N LYS A 66 -8.48 4.03 -8.12
CA LYS A 66 -7.95 4.68 -9.33
C LYS A 66 -8.30 6.19 -9.37
N ARG A 67 -9.53 6.54 -9.01
CA ARG A 67 -9.98 7.95 -8.96
C ARG A 67 -9.28 8.73 -7.84
N ILE A 68 -9.08 8.10 -6.67
CA ILE A 68 -8.30 8.69 -5.56
C ILE A 68 -6.84 8.85 -5.97
N ALA A 69 -6.23 7.82 -6.57
CA ALA A 69 -4.86 7.87 -7.05
C ALA A 69 -4.65 9.01 -8.07
N ALA A 70 -5.59 9.21 -8.99
CA ALA A 70 -5.54 10.27 -10.00
C ALA A 70 -5.48 11.69 -9.40
N TYR A 71 -5.99 11.90 -8.19
CA TYR A 71 -5.85 13.17 -7.47
C TYR A 71 -4.40 13.55 -7.21
N PHE A 72 -3.55 12.56 -6.94
CA PHE A 72 -2.12 12.76 -6.69
C PHE A 72 -1.30 12.78 -7.99
N ARG A 73 -1.92 12.61 -9.15
CA ARG A 73 -1.27 12.63 -10.49
C ARG A 73 0.02 11.79 -10.51
N PRO A 74 -0.04 10.51 -10.11
CA PRO A 74 1.16 9.71 -9.91
C PRO A 74 1.96 9.54 -11.20
N GLN A 75 3.27 9.67 -11.10
CA GLN A 75 4.22 9.23 -12.13
C GLN A 75 4.83 7.92 -11.68
N ILE A 76 4.64 6.89 -12.51
CA ILE A 76 5.10 5.54 -12.22
C ILE A 76 6.32 5.26 -13.11
N HIS A 77 7.41 4.84 -12.49
CA HIS A 77 8.69 4.56 -13.16
C HIS A 77 9.14 3.13 -12.84
N GLY A 78 9.56 2.38 -13.86
CA GLY A 78 10.15 1.05 -13.69
C GLY A 78 9.14 -0.05 -13.34
N ILE A 79 7.84 0.13 -13.57
CA ILE A 79 6.80 -0.89 -13.30
C ILE A 79 7.03 -2.18 -14.11
N GLU A 80 7.65 -2.08 -15.27
CA GLU A 80 8.04 -3.19 -16.14
C GLU A 80 9.06 -4.13 -15.51
N LYS A 81 9.75 -3.69 -14.44
CA LYS A 81 10.70 -4.49 -13.66
C LYS A 81 10.01 -5.47 -12.71
N LEU A 82 8.70 -5.29 -12.48
CA LEU A 82 7.94 -6.17 -11.60
C LEU A 82 7.84 -7.57 -12.22
N PRO A 83 8.45 -8.61 -11.61
CA PRO A 83 8.45 -9.94 -12.19
C PRO A 83 7.06 -10.59 -12.15
N ALA A 84 6.83 -11.51 -13.09
CA ALA A 84 5.74 -12.45 -12.97
C ALA A 84 6.02 -13.44 -11.82
N GLY A 85 4.96 -14.03 -11.24
CA GLY A 85 5.06 -14.98 -10.13
C GLY A 85 5.28 -14.31 -8.78
N ARG A 86 5.85 -15.06 -7.82
CA ARG A 86 6.07 -14.59 -6.45
C ARG A 86 7.02 -13.41 -6.38
N VAL A 87 6.65 -12.41 -5.60
CA VAL A 87 7.48 -11.23 -5.39
C VAL A 87 7.09 -10.49 -4.12
N LEU A 88 8.07 -9.93 -3.42
CA LEU A 88 7.88 -8.98 -2.34
C LEU A 88 8.12 -7.56 -2.87
N VAL A 89 7.07 -6.74 -2.89
CA VAL A 89 7.16 -5.31 -3.18
C VAL A 89 7.39 -4.58 -1.87
N VAL A 90 8.53 -3.90 -1.76
CA VAL A 90 9.04 -3.34 -0.49
C VAL A 90 9.26 -1.84 -0.64
N PRO A 91 8.24 -1.00 -0.35
CA PRO A 91 8.35 0.45 -0.36
C PRO A 91 8.75 1.03 1.00
N ASN A 92 9.17 2.34 0.99
CA ASN A 92 9.06 3.17 2.18
C ASN A 92 7.58 3.37 2.53
N HIS A 93 7.29 3.43 3.84
CA HIS A 93 5.93 3.78 4.29
C HIS A 93 5.85 5.27 4.53
N SER A 94 4.95 5.93 3.83
CA SER A 94 4.88 7.37 3.76
C SER A 94 3.47 7.88 3.90
N GLY A 95 3.33 8.96 4.68
CA GLY A 95 2.04 9.59 4.92
C GLY A 95 1.23 8.94 6.07
N GLN A 96 0.30 9.70 6.57
CA GLN A 96 -0.52 9.34 7.73
C GLN A 96 -1.69 8.41 7.36
N LEU A 97 -2.11 8.46 6.09
CA LEU A 97 -3.10 7.57 5.48
C LEU A 97 -2.41 6.77 4.36
N PRO A 98 -2.82 5.52 4.12
CA PRO A 98 -2.10 4.60 3.22
C PRO A 98 -2.34 4.89 1.73
N PHE A 99 -2.26 6.17 1.33
CA PHE A 99 -2.36 6.56 -0.08
C PHE A 99 -1.18 6.04 -0.92
N ASP A 100 -0.02 5.86 -0.30
CA ASP A 100 1.15 5.22 -0.90
C ASP A 100 0.82 3.79 -1.35
N GLY A 101 0.29 2.96 -0.44
CA GLY A 101 -0.12 1.60 -0.75
C GLY A 101 -1.22 1.53 -1.80
N LEU A 102 -2.20 2.45 -1.73
CA LEU A 102 -3.28 2.54 -2.72
C LEU A 102 -2.72 2.84 -4.12
N VAL A 103 -1.83 3.83 -4.24
CA VAL A 103 -1.24 4.21 -5.54
C VAL A 103 -0.37 3.07 -6.10
N ILE A 104 0.43 2.41 -5.26
CA ILE A 104 1.24 1.25 -5.67
C ILE A 104 0.33 0.11 -6.16
N ALA A 105 -0.74 -0.20 -5.43
CA ALA A 105 -1.67 -1.28 -5.80
C ALA A 105 -2.36 -1.01 -7.14
N VAL A 106 -2.84 0.22 -7.36
CA VAL A 106 -3.42 0.64 -8.64
C VAL A 106 -2.38 0.59 -9.76
N ALA A 107 -1.15 1.05 -9.52
CA ALA A 107 -0.07 1.00 -10.50
C ALA A 107 0.27 -0.43 -10.92
N CYS A 108 0.33 -1.37 -9.98
CA CYS A 108 0.61 -2.77 -10.28
C CYS A 108 -0.55 -3.45 -11.02
N LEU A 109 -1.80 -3.14 -10.66
CA LEU A 109 -2.97 -3.70 -11.34
C LEU A 109 -3.08 -3.22 -12.78
N LEU A 110 -2.88 -1.93 -13.03
CA LEU A 110 -3.12 -1.32 -14.35
C LEU A 110 -1.86 -1.18 -15.21
N GLY A 111 -0.70 -1.02 -14.57
CA GLY A 111 0.57 -0.74 -15.26
C GLY A 111 1.46 -1.97 -15.52
N ALA A 112 1.43 -2.98 -14.64
CA ALA A 112 2.23 -4.18 -14.84
C ALA A 112 1.71 -5.04 -16.01
N ARG A 113 2.60 -5.82 -16.60
CA ARG A 113 2.28 -6.75 -17.69
C ARG A 113 2.90 -8.11 -17.41
N PRO A 114 2.10 -9.16 -17.11
CA PRO A 114 0.62 -9.12 -16.95
C PRO A 114 0.18 -8.28 -15.74
N PRO A 115 -1.13 -7.90 -15.64
CA PRO A 115 -1.68 -7.21 -14.48
C PRO A 115 -1.38 -7.96 -13.18
N ARG A 116 -1.07 -7.22 -12.11
CA ARG A 116 -0.68 -7.81 -10.81
C ARG A 116 -1.55 -7.25 -9.69
N LEU A 117 -2.34 -8.13 -9.07
CA LEU A 117 -2.98 -7.81 -7.80
C LEU A 117 -1.93 -7.93 -6.69
N LEU A 118 -1.75 -6.87 -5.92
CA LEU A 118 -0.90 -6.91 -4.72
C LEU A 118 -1.71 -7.36 -3.51
N ARG A 119 -1.26 -8.41 -2.84
CA ARG A 119 -1.75 -8.84 -1.53
C ARG A 119 -1.10 -7.95 -0.48
N ALA A 120 -1.71 -6.79 -0.20
CA ALA A 120 -1.20 -5.89 0.82
C ALA A 120 -1.35 -6.51 2.22
N GLN A 121 -0.35 -6.29 3.07
CA GLN A 121 -0.34 -6.83 4.41
C GLN A 121 -0.92 -5.82 5.40
N ALA A 122 -2.05 -6.18 6.02
CA ALA A 122 -2.70 -5.36 7.05
C ALA A 122 -2.10 -5.64 8.43
N GLU A 123 -1.95 -4.59 9.24
CA GLU A 123 -1.62 -4.73 10.66
C GLU A 123 -2.80 -5.32 11.46
N ARG A 124 -2.52 -5.92 12.60
CA ARG A 124 -3.51 -6.66 13.43
C ARG A 124 -4.69 -5.81 13.92
N TRP A 125 -4.58 -4.51 13.96
CA TRP A 125 -5.67 -3.62 14.35
C TRP A 125 -6.65 -3.32 13.19
N VAL A 126 -6.22 -3.46 11.93
CA VAL A 126 -7.07 -3.17 10.76
C VAL A 126 -8.34 -4.03 10.73
N PRO A 127 -8.30 -5.34 11.01
CA PRO A 127 -9.50 -6.17 11.10
C PRO A 127 -10.50 -5.74 12.19
N THR A 128 -10.09 -4.92 13.15
CA THR A 128 -11.00 -4.41 14.20
C THR A 128 -11.82 -3.20 13.74
N LEU A 129 -11.48 -2.62 12.59
CA LEU A 129 -12.24 -1.50 12.03
C LEU A 129 -13.48 -2.01 11.29
N PRO A 130 -14.68 -1.71 11.77
CA PRO A 130 -15.91 -2.12 11.10
C PRO A 130 -15.95 -1.55 9.68
N VAL A 131 -16.50 -2.28 8.74
CA VAL A 131 -16.67 -1.91 7.32
C VAL A 131 -15.34 -1.86 6.53
N VAL A 132 -14.30 -1.23 7.07
CA VAL A 132 -12.98 -1.13 6.43
C VAL A 132 -12.33 -2.51 6.27
N ASN A 133 -12.44 -3.35 7.30
CA ASN A 133 -11.91 -4.71 7.28
C ASN A 133 -12.51 -5.55 6.13
N GLU A 134 -13.82 -5.45 5.94
CA GLU A 134 -14.51 -6.18 4.88
C GLU A 134 -14.10 -5.70 3.49
N ALA A 135 -14.07 -4.37 3.28
CA ALA A 135 -13.63 -3.79 2.01
C ALA A 135 -12.17 -4.18 1.68
N PHE A 136 -11.29 -4.17 2.67
CA PHE A 136 -9.90 -4.56 2.50
C PHE A 136 -9.76 -6.04 2.15
N ALA A 137 -10.46 -6.93 2.86
CA ALA A 137 -10.47 -8.37 2.55
C ALA A 137 -10.98 -8.62 1.12
N ARG A 138 -12.09 -7.98 0.72
CA ARG A 138 -12.66 -8.08 -0.63
C ARG A 138 -11.75 -7.54 -1.73
N CYS A 139 -10.80 -6.68 -1.39
CA CYS A 139 -9.72 -6.21 -2.27
C CYS A 139 -8.47 -7.11 -2.27
N GLY A 140 -8.48 -8.20 -1.49
CA GLY A 140 -7.34 -9.12 -1.38
C GLY A 140 -6.25 -8.67 -0.40
N VAL A 141 -6.55 -7.72 0.49
CA VAL A 141 -5.68 -7.39 1.64
C VAL A 141 -5.76 -8.51 2.65
N VAL A 142 -4.62 -8.98 3.13
CA VAL A 142 -4.50 -10.12 4.04
C VAL A 142 -3.82 -9.71 5.33
N LEU A 143 -4.16 -10.36 6.45
CA LEU A 143 -3.45 -10.12 7.71
C LEU A 143 -1.95 -10.45 7.56
N GLY A 144 -1.10 -9.52 7.99
CA GLY A 144 0.36 -9.64 7.95
C GLY A 144 0.90 -10.66 8.94
N ASP A 145 0.58 -11.93 8.69
CA ASP A 145 1.09 -13.08 9.45
C ASP A 145 2.12 -13.84 8.62
N PRO A 146 3.24 -14.30 9.19
CA PRO A 146 4.29 -15.00 8.45
C PRO A 146 3.79 -16.22 7.67
N ILE A 147 2.84 -16.99 8.23
CA ILE A 147 2.28 -18.19 7.59
C ILE A 147 1.46 -17.79 6.36
N ASN A 148 0.59 -16.79 6.48
CA ASN A 148 -0.20 -16.27 5.39
C ASN A 148 0.71 -15.75 4.26
N CYS A 149 1.70 -14.94 4.61
CA CYS A 149 2.65 -14.38 3.65
C CYS A 149 3.45 -15.47 2.92
N ARG A 150 3.92 -16.48 3.65
CA ARG A 150 4.62 -17.62 3.06
C ARG A 150 3.72 -18.36 2.06
N ASN A 151 2.50 -18.70 2.46
CA ASN A 151 1.58 -19.45 1.59
C ASN A 151 1.21 -18.64 0.33
N LEU A 152 0.92 -17.36 0.47
CA LEU A 152 0.69 -16.47 -0.68
C LEU A 152 1.87 -16.46 -1.66
N LEU A 153 3.11 -16.38 -1.17
CA LEU A 153 4.29 -16.41 -2.03
C LEU A 153 4.45 -17.77 -2.71
N LEU A 154 4.20 -18.88 -2.01
CA LEU A 154 4.22 -20.22 -2.60
C LEU A 154 3.13 -20.43 -3.66
N GLU A 155 2.03 -19.70 -3.57
CA GLU A 155 0.95 -19.63 -4.57
C GLU A 155 1.22 -18.58 -5.67
N GLU A 156 2.47 -18.13 -5.83
CA GLU A 156 2.92 -17.18 -6.85
C GLU A 156 2.26 -15.80 -6.79
N ASN A 157 1.77 -15.38 -5.61
CA ASN A 157 1.22 -14.05 -5.42
C ASN A 157 2.32 -12.99 -5.27
N ALA A 158 1.96 -11.74 -5.62
CA ALA A 158 2.74 -10.56 -5.29
C ALA A 158 2.27 -9.97 -3.96
N ILE A 159 3.19 -9.76 -3.04
CA ILE A 159 2.89 -9.20 -1.71
C ILE A 159 3.43 -7.79 -1.59
N LEU A 160 2.61 -6.87 -1.07
CA LEU A 160 3.04 -5.53 -0.68
C LEU A 160 3.28 -5.51 0.83
N VAL A 161 4.51 -5.24 1.24
CA VAL A 161 4.90 -5.16 2.64
C VAL A 161 5.66 -3.87 2.94
N PHE A 162 5.26 -3.17 3.99
CA PHE A 162 5.93 -1.99 4.50
C PHE A 162 6.82 -2.36 5.70
N PRO A 163 8.12 -2.56 5.52
CA PRO A 163 8.98 -3.08 6.59
C PRO A 163 9.26 -2.08 7.72
N GLU A 164 8.98 -0.79 7.50
CA GLU A 164 8.97 0.23 8.55
C GLU A 164 7.81 0.02 9.55
N GLY A 165 6.71 -0.63 9.10
CA GLY A 165 5.46 -0.76 9.85
C GLY A 165 4.89 0.61 10.27
N ALA A 166 4.08 0.65 11.32
CA ALA A 166 3.51 1.89 11.86
C ALA A 166 4.55 2.98 12.21
N ARG A 167 5.84 2.63 12.36
CA ARG A 167 6.90 3.61 12.60
C ARG A 167 7.14 4.49 11.37
N GLY A 168 6.95 3.97 10.18
CA GLY A 168 7.02 4.72 8.93
C GLY A 168 5.92 5.77 8.83
N SER A 169 4.67 5.39 9.10
CA SER A 169 3.51 6.29 9.05
C SER A 169 3.52 7.39 10.12
N ARG A 170 4.20 7.15 11.27
CA ARG A 170 4.25 8.11 12.39
C ARG A 170 5.31 9.19 12.26
N LYS A 171 6.09 9.19 11.18
CA LYS A 171 7.17 10.18 11.01
C LYS A 171 6.62 11.61 11.02
N PRO A 172 7.13 12.52 11.87
CA PRO A 172 6.80 13.92 11.77
C PRO A 172 7.40 14.53 10.51
N TRP A 173 6.82 15.61 10.03
CA TRP A 173 7.22 16.32 8.81
C TRP A 173 8.74 16.57 8.68
N ARG A 174 9.40 16.91 9.79
CA ARG A 174 10.85 17.15 9.81
C ARG A 174 11.71 15.94 9.48
N GLU A 175 11.16 14.73 9.62
CA GLU A 175 11.84 13.46 9.39
C GLU A 175 11.40 12.78 8.10
N ARG A 176 10.63 13.51 7.26
CA ARG A 176 10.19 12.98 5.98
C ARG A 176 11.37 12.51 5.13
N TYR A 177 11.13 11.45 4.35
CA TYR A 177 12.11 10.83 3.45
C TYR A 177 13.32 10.19 4.14
N ARG A 178 13.34 10.13 5.48
CA ARG A 178 14.31 9.34 6.23
C ARG A 178 13.67 8.02 6.62
N LEU A 179 14.25 6.91 6.16
CA LEU A 179 13.72 5.60 6.48
C LEU A 179 13.89 5.28 7.97
N ARG A 180 12.88 4.65 8.55
CA ARG A 180 13.02 3.96 9.83
C ARG A 180 13.65 2.59 9.56
N GLN A 181 14.26 2.02 10.59
CA GLN A 181 14.84 0.69 10.49
C GLN A 181 13.80 -0.33 10.00
N PHE A 182 14.14 -1.09 8.98
CA PHE A 182 13.31 -2.15 8.45
C PHE A 182 13.28 -3.35 9.39
N GLY A 183 12.10 -3.98 9.53
CA GLY A 183 11.96 -5.24 10.24
C GLY A 183 12.52 -6.41 9.41
N ARG A 184 12.96 -7.48 10.06
CA ARG A 184 13.57 -8.66 9.42
C ARG A 184 12.57 -9.59 8.72
N GLY A 185 11.28 -9.48 9.04
CA GLY A 185 10.26 -10.46 8.62
C GLY A 185 10.19 -10.68 7.11
N PHE A 186 10.23 -9.61 6.31
CA PHE A 186 10.19 -9.70 4.86
C PHE A 186 11.42 -10.39 4.27
N MET A 187 12.60 -10.21 4.87
CA MET A 187 13.84 -10.85 4.41
C MET A 187 13.81 -12.34 4.70
N ARG A 188 13.37 -12.74 5.91
CA ARG A 188 13.20 -14.16 6.24
C ARG A 188 12.18 -14.83 5.30
N LEU A 189 11.09 -14.15 4.95
CA LEU A 189 10.12 -14.63 3.96
C LEU A 189 10.74 -14.77 2.57
N ALA A 190 11.51 -13.77 2.13
CA ALA A 190 12.21 -13.82 0.84
C ALA A 190 13.16 -15.02 0.74
N LEU A 191 13.95 -15.27 1.79
CA LEU A 191 14.86 -16.40 1.86
C LEU A 191 14.12 -17.74 1.89
N GLN A 192 13.03 -17.84 2.69
CA GLN A 192 12.26 -19.07 2.83
C GLN A 192 11.52 -19.49 1.56
N THR A 193 11.10 -18.52 0.76
CA THR A 193 10.28 -18.74 -0.45
C THR A 193 11.03 -18.49 -1.74
N GLU A 194 12.31 -18.09 -1.66
CA GLU A 194 13.13 -17.68 -2.81
C GLU A 194 12.49 -16.54 -3.64
N ALA A 195 11.61 -15.77 -3.00
CA ALA A 195 10.93 -14.66 -3.65
C ALA A 195 11.89 -13.49 -3.88
N PRO A 196 11.94 -12.91 -5.09
CA PRO A 196 12.67 -11.68 -5.30
C PRO A 196 12.02 -10.52 -4.56
N ILE A 197 12.83 -9.55 -4.14
CA ILE A 197 12.40 -8.31 -3.51
C ILE A 197 12.51 -7.19 -4.54
N VAL A 198 11.41 -6.49 -4.81
CA VAL A 198 11.42 -5.27 -5.62
C VAL A 198 11.37 -4.08 -4.66
N PRO A 199 12.48 -3.33 -4.51
CA PRO A 199 12.50 -2.12 -3.72
C PRO A 199 11.69 -1.04 -4.44
N VAL A 200 10.88 -0.28 -3.70
CA VAL A 200 10.06 0.80 -4.27
C VAL A 200 10.27 2.08 -3.48
N ALA A 201 10.45 3.21 -4.17
CA ALA A 201 10.49 4.51 -3.54
C ALA A 201 9.22 5.30 -3.87
N VAL A 202 8.53 5.78 -2.83
CA VAL A 202 7.36 6.66 -2.95
C VAL A 202 7.74 8.06 -2.46
N ILE A 203 7.60 9.03 -3.34
CA ILE A 203 7.90 10.45 -3.08
C ILE A 203 6.61 11.24 -3.27
N GLY A 204 6.35 12.22 -2.41
CA GLY A 204 5.14 13.06 -2.42
C GLY A 204 4.10 12.65 -1.38
N ALA A 205 4.05 11.37 -0.98
CA ALA A 205 3.04 10.90 -0.04
C ALA A 205 3.22 11.46 1.38
N GLU A 206 4.46 11.58 1.87
CA GLU A 206 4.74 12.19 3.18
C GLU A 206 4.39 13.69 3.23
N GLU A 207 4.20 14.32 2.08
CA GLU A 207 3.86 15.73 1.94
C GLU A 207 2.35 15.95 1.77
N SER A 208 1.59 14.88 1.57
CA SER A 208 0.14 14.98 1.38
C SER A 208 -0.62 15.32 2.66
N ILE A 209 -0.14 14.86 3.81
CA ILE A 209 -0.70 15.18 5.14
C ILE A 209 0.45 15.56 6.07
N ILE A 210 0.46 16.81 6.52
CA ILE A 210 1.53 17.32 7.39
C ILE A 210 1.24 16.93 8.83
N SER A 211 2.14 16.18 9.46
CA SER A 211 2.11 15.91 10.90
C SER A 211 3.33 16.53 11.58
N VAL A 212 3.10 17.30 12.62
CA VAL A 212 4.19 17.91 13.40
C VAL A 212 4.57 17.06 14.62
N HIS A 213 3.64 16.23 15.08
CA HIS A 213 3.84 15.37 16.26
C HIS A 213 2.89 14.17 16.24
N ASP A 214 3.28 13.08 16.89
CA ASP A 214 2.38 11.95 17.18
C ASP A 214 1.64 12.21 18.49
N GLY A 215 0.33 12.37 18.41
CA GLY A 215 -0.56 12.58 19.55
C GLY A 215 -0.88 11.29 20.31
N LYS A 216 0.15 10.50 20.65
CA LYS A 216 0.01 9.20 21.28
C LYS A 216 -0.96 9.17 22.49
N PRO A 217 -0.91 10.09 23.46
CA PRO A 217 -1.84 10.05 24.59
C PRO A 217 -3.32 10.12 24.16
N LEU A 218 -3.62 10.94 23.16
CA LEU A 218 -4.97 11.08 22.63
C LEU A 218 -5.35 9.88 21.74
N ALA A 219 -4.40 9.34 21.01
CA ALA A 219 -4.58 8.11 20.22
C ALA A 219 -4.93 6.92 21.13
N ASP A 220 -4.20 6.74 22.23
CA ASP A 220 -4.45 5.68 23.21
C ASP A 220 -5.85 5.82 23.83
N LEU A 221 -6.30 7.03 24.14
CA LEU A 221 -7.66 7.31 24.64
C LEU A 221 -8.76 6.95 23.63
N LEU A 222 -8.47 7.14 22.32
CA LEU A 222 -9.41 6.85 21.23
C LEU A 222 -9.31 5.41 20.71
N GLY A 223 -8.43 4.58 21.29
CA GLY A 223 -8.17 3.21 20.83
C GLY A 223 -7.50 3.15 19.45
N MET A 224 -6.83 4.22 19.05
CA MET A 224 -6.14 4.32 17.76
C MET A 224 -4.64 3.99 17.93
N PRO A 225 -3.99 3.37 16.92
CA PRO A 225 -2.56 3.04 17.01
C PRO A 225 -1.67 4.30 17.04
N TYR A 226 -2.13 5.39 16.46
CA TYR A 226 -1.50 6.71 16.47
C TYR A 226 -2.51 7.78 16.06
N LEU A 227 -2.21 9.04 16.38
CA LEU A 227 -2.99 10.19 15.94
C LEU A 227 -2.03 11.29 15.47
N PRO A 228 -1.93 11.54 14.16
CA PRO A 228 -1.07 12.60 13.66
C PRO A 228 -1.62 13.97 14.09
N ILE A 229 -0.79 14.80 14.70
CA ILE A 229 -1.18 16.16 15.04
C ILE A 229 -0.87 17.07 13.86
N HIS A 230 -1.93 17.51 13.16
CA HIS A 230 -1.81 18.47 12.07
C HIS A 230 -1.79 19.91 12.64
N PRO A 231 -0.90 20.82 12.15
CA PRO A 231 -0.79 22.18 12.69
C PRO A 231 -2.09 23.00 12.54
N LEU A 232 -2.89 22.72 11.53
CA LEU A 232 -4.18 23.39 11.31
C LEU A 232 -5.36 22.69 11.98
N LEU A 233 -5.14 21.64 12.77
CA LEU A 233 -6.21 20.91 13.46
C LEU A 233 -7.08 21.83 14.35
N PRO A 234 -6.51 22.78 15.12
CA PRO A 234 -7.33 23.68 15.95
C PRO A 234 -8.20 24.63 15.13
N LEU A 235 -7.83 24.95 13.89
CA LEU A 235 -8.55 25.87 13.02
C LEU A 235 -9.57 25.18 12.13
N LEU A 236 -9.18 24.05 11.53
CA LEU A 236 -9.96 23.34 10.50
C LEU A 236 -10.64 22.07 11.01
N GLY A 237 -10.36 21.66 12.26
CA GLY A 237 -10.87 20.40 12.77
C GLY A 237 -10.47 19.22 11.87
N PRO A 238 -11.37 18.22 11.66
CA PRO A 238 -11.09 17.07 10.81
C PRO A 238 -10.72 17.40 9.36
N LEU A 239 -11.11 18.57 8.84
CA LEU A 239 -10.74 19.01 7.48
C LEU A 239 -9.23 19.22 7.32
N ALA A 240 -8.48 19.40 8.41
CA ALA A 240 -7.03 19.46 8.39
C ALA A 240 -6.38 18.18 7.83
N TYR A 241 -7.07 17.05 7.89
CA TYR A 241 -6.60 15.77 7.35
C TYR A 241 -6.97 15.54 5.88
N PHE A 242 -7.61 16.50 5.23
CA PHE A 242 -7.82 16.42 3.80
C PHE A 242 -6.46 16.50 3.09
N PRO A 243 -6.07 15.51 2.26
CA PRO A 243 -4.73 15.44 1.72
C PRO A 243 -4.46 16.59 0.74
N LEU A 244 -3.26 17.15 0.83
CA LEU A 244 -2.78 18.13 -0.13
C LEU A 244 -2.58 17.46 -1.52
N PRO A 245 -2.78 18.18 -2.62
CA PRO A 245 -2.64 17.66 -3.98
C PRO A 245 -1.16 17.54 -4.40
N THR A 246 -0.36 16.91 -3.58
CA THR A 246 1.05 16.64 -3.89
C THR A 246 1.15 15.63 -5.02
N LYS A 247 2.15 15.80 -5.88
CA LYS A 247 2.41 14.87 -6.97
C LYS A 247 3.20 13.67 -6.44
N PHE A 248 2.67 12.46 -6.68
CA PHE A 248 3.39 11.25 -6.28
C PHE A 248 4.32 10.78 -7.40
N HIS A 249 5.53 10.38 -7.01
CA HIS A 249 6.45 9.66 -7.87
C HIS A 249 6.72 8.30 -7.24
N VAL A 250 6.44 7.24 -8.00
CA VAL A 250 6.65 5.85 -7.55
C VAL A 250 7.69 5.22 -8.45
N HIS A 251 8.82 4.86 -7.88
CA HIS A 251 9.94 4.25 -8.59
C HIS A 251 10.08 2.80 -8.19
N PHE A 252 9.94 1.88 -9.15
CA PHE A 252 10.23 0.46 -8.96
C PHE A 252 11.69 0.19 -9.32
N GLY A 253 12.43 -0.40 -8.39
CA GLY A 253 13.83 -0.78 -8.58
C GLY A 253 13.99 -2.14 -9.25
N GLU A 254 15.25 -2.52 -9.53
CA GLU A 254 15.58 -3.86 -10.00
C GLU A 254 15.26 -4.91 -8.93
N PRO A 255 14.73 -6.09 -9.30
CA PRO A 255 14.50 -7.18 -8.39
C PRO A 255 15.80 -7.65 -7.74
N MET A 256 15.83 -7.67 -6.41
CA MET A 256 16.96 -8.16 -5.61
C MET A 256 16.68 -9.59 -5.18
N ARG A 257 17.65 -10.48 -5.35
CA ARG A 257 17.59 -11.87 -4.90
C ARG A 257 18.60 -12.12 -3.81
N PHE A 258 18.16 -12.82 -2.77
CA PHE A 258 19.00 -13.19 -1.64
C PHE A 258 19.02 -14.70 -1.47
N THR A 259 20.12 -15.22 -0.99
CA THR A 259 20.33 -16.65 -0.73
C THR A 259 20.83 -16.87 0.69
N GLY A 260 20.66 -18.09 1.20
CA GLY A 260 21.06 -18.51 2.52
C GLY A 260 19.87 -18.96 3.38
N PRO A 261 20.14 -19.48 4.59
CA PRO A 261 19.10 -19.92 5.51
C PRO A 261 18.18 -18.78 5.94
N PHE A 262 16.87 -19.03 5.99
CA PHE A 262 15.90 -18.03 6.45
C PHE A 262 15.92 -17.86 7.98
N ASP A 263 16.42 -18.86 8.70
CA ASP A 263 16.57 -18.93 10.15
C ASP A 263 17.99 -18.58 10.64
N ASP A 264 18.82 -18.02 9.74
CA ASP A 264 20.16 -17.57 10.06
C ASP A 264 20.16 -16.52 11.20
N GLU A 265 21.33 -16.31 11.81
CA GLU A 265 21.50 -15.35 12.91
C GLU A 265 21.07 -13.93 12.51
N ASP A 266 20.50 -13.24 13.49
CA ASP A 266 19.98 -11.89 13.29
C ASP A 266 20.96 -10.92 12.60
N PRO A 267 22.27 -10.87 12.93
CA PRO A 267 23.23 -9.98 12.25
C PRO A 267 23.39 -10.29 10.75
N VAL A 268 23.30 -11.57 10.35
CA VAL A 268 23.40 -11.97 8.94
C VAL A 268 22.15 -11.52 8.17
N ILE A 269 20.98 -11.67 8.79
CA ILE A 269 19.71 -11.18 8.23
C ILE A 269 19.72 -9.65 8.14
N ASP A 270 20.19 -8.96 9.19
CA ASP A 270 20.27 -7.48 9.22
C ASP A 270 21.13 -6.93 8.08
N ALA A 271 22.28 -7.55 7.80
CA ALA A 271 23.13 -7.14 6.69
C ALA A 271 22.43 -7.20 5.32
N LYS A 272 21.53 -8.18 5.12
CA LYS A 272 20.69 -8.28 3.91
C LYS A 272 19.57 -7.25 3.90
N VAL A 273 18.93 -7.02 5.06
CA VAL A 273 17.90 -5.98 5.24
C VAL A 273 18.45 -4.60 4.93
N GLU A 274 19.65 -4.28 5.42
CA GLU A 274 20.33 -3.01 5.19
C GLU A 274 20.61 -2.75 3.69
N GLN A 275 20.89 -3.78 2.90
CA GLN A 275 21.06 -3.64 1.46
C GLN A 275 19.75 -3.19 0.79
N VAL A 276 18.61 -3.78 1.16
CA VAL A 276 17.30 -3.37 0.61
C VAL A 276 16.94 -1.97 1.10
N GLN A 277 17.10 -1.69 2.39
CA GLN A 277 16.84 -0.38 2.98
C GLN A 277 17.70 0.71 2.33
N GLY A 278 18.99 0.45 2.16
CA GLY A 278 19.93 1.35 1.49
C GLY A 278 19.51 1.63 0.04
N ARG A 279 19.05 0.60 -0.69
CA ARG A 279 18.56 0.79 -2.06
C ARG A 279 17.31 1.65 -2.11
N VAL A 280 16.34 1.43 -1.23
CA VAL A 280 15.13 2.26 -1.15
C VAL A 280 15.49 3.72 -0.80
N GLN A 281 16.38 3.95 0.17
CA GLN A 281 16.83 5.30 0.53
C GLN A 281 17.54 6.00 -0.65
N GLN A 282 18.43 5.28 -1.34
CA GLN A 282 19.09 5.81 -2.54
C GLN A 282 18.08 6.22 -3.62
N MET A 283 17.05 5.38 -3.87
CA MET A 283 16.01 5.69 -4.85
C MET A 283 15.15 6.90 -4.43
N ILE A 284 14.89 7.07 -3.13
CA ILE A 284 14.24 8.29 -2.59
C ILE A 284 15.10 9.52 -2.88
N ASP A 285 16.39 9.45 -2.57
CA ASP A 285 17.33 10.57 -2.74
C ASP A 285 17.50 10.95 -4.22
N GLU A 286 17.56 9.95 -5.12
CA GLU A 286 17.59 10.13 -6.57
C GLU A 286 16.31 10.79 -7.09
N GLY A 287 15.15 10.29 -6.65
CA GLY A 287 13.85 10.83 -7.06
C GLY A 287 13.58 12.24 -6.52
N LEU A 288 14.03 12.56 -5.31
CA LEU A 288 13.95 13.91 -4.77
C LEU A 288 14.80 14.91 -5.56
N LYS A 289 15.99 14.49 -6.03
CA LYS A 289 16.84 15.32 -6.89
C LYS A 289 16.24 15.53 -8.28
N ALA A 290 15.56 14.51 -8.82
CA ALA A 290 14.93 14.58 -10.14
C ALA A 290 13.59 15.36 -10.12
N ARG A 291 12.94 15.46 -8.97
CA ARG A 291 11.66 16.14 -8.82
C ARG A 291 11.81 17.65 -8.97
N THR A 292 11.08 18.21 -9.93
CA THR A 292 11.11 19.67 -10.25
C THR A 292 10.06 20.47 -9.46
N SER A 293 8.98 19.85 -9.01
CA SER A 293 7.87 20.51 -8.31
C SER A 293 7.23 19.58 -7.27
N LEU A 294 6.62 20.20 -6.25
CA LEU A 294 5.84 19.49 -5.24
C LEU A 294 4.44 19.13 -5.74
N PHE A 295 3.86 19.98 -6.57
CA PHE A 295 2.45 19.88 -6.98
C PHE A 295 2.25 19.63 -8.48
N PHE A 296 3.26 19.86 -9.34
CA PHE A 296 3.13 19.79 -10.78
C PHE A 296 4.20 18.93 -11.43
#